data_daea511f4b707852ec1a1a55470886d3
#
_entry.id   daea511f4b707852ec1a1a55470886d3
#
_cell.length_a   1.000
_cell.length_b   1.000
_cell.length_c   1.000
_cell.angle_alpha   90.00
_cell.angle_beta   90.00
_cell.angle_gamma   90.00
#
_symmetry.space_group_name_H-M   'P 1'
#
loop_
_entity.id
_entity.type
_entity.pdbx_description
1 polymer ?
#
loop_
_entity_poly.entity_id
_entity_poly.type
_entity_poly.pdbx_seq_one_letter_code
_entity_poly.pdbx_strand_id
1 'polypeptide(L)'
;MVPIGPQGPGFSTIQNKRYDALIASAAAHYSLPAALIKAVIARESAFNPKAVSKAGAQGLMQIIPATAKEVGLKDPFDPVQNIFAGSRYLRILLNRFDGNLMASLAAYNAGPHQIKDAYGIPPFPETLNY
;
A
#
# COMPACT_ATOMS: atom_id res chain seq x y z
N MET A 1 -6.09 12.05 -17.81
CA MET A 1 -7.30 11.50 -17.24
C MET A 1 -7.44 10.04 -17.58
N VAL A 2 -7.91 9.33 -16.66
CA VAL A 2 -8.25 7.96 -16.95
C VAL A 2 -9.38 7.94 -17.95
N PRO A 3 -9.23 7.20 -19.02
CA PRO A 3 -10.35 7.06 -19.94
C PRO A 3 -11.57 6.58 -19.19
N ILE A 4 -12.67 7.12 -19.60
CA ILE A 4 -13.92 6.77 -18.97
C ILE A 4 -14.40 5.44 -19.51
N GLY A 5 -14.97 4.67 -18.65
CA GLY A 5 -15.57 3.42 -19.03
C GLY A 5 -14.61 2.26 -18.97
N PRO A 6 -15.01 1.13 -19.54
CA PRO A 6 -14.30 -0.13 -19.32
C PRO A 6 -12.92 -0.18 -19.91
N GLN A 7 -12.59 0.68 -20.84
CA GLN A 7 -11.26 0.69 -21.43
C GLN A 7 -10.26 1.47 -20.61
N GLY A 8 -10.72 2.18 -19.59
CA GLY A 8 -9.81 2.97 -18.78
C GLY A 8 -8.93 2.09 -17.94
N PRO A 9 -7.66 2.48 -17.73
CA PRO A 9 -6.76 1.68 -16.90
C PRO A 9 -7.32 1.39 -15.51
N GLY A 10 -7.96 2.39 -14.88
CA GLY A 10 -8.53 2.19 -13.56
C GLY A 10 -9.63 1.15 -13.55
N PHE A 11 -10.51 1.17 -14.55
CA PHE A 11 -11.59 0.20 -14.62
C PHE A 11 -11.05 -1.21 -14.81
N SER A 12 -10.18 -1.39 -15.80
CA SER A 12 -9.56 -2.71 -16.06
C SER A 12 -8.85 -3.23 -14.84
N THR A 13 -8.11 -2.36 -14.18
CA THR A 13 -7.31 -2.73 -13.02
C THR A 13 -8.18 -3.16 -11.85
N ILE A 14 -9.26 -2.43 -11.61
CA ILE A 14 -10.19 -2.77 -10.53
C ILE A 14 -10.86 -4.12 -10.79
N GLN A 15 -11.06 -4.49 -12.05
CA GLN A 15 -11.65 -5.76 -12.41
C GLN A 15 -10.66 -6.91 -12.44
N ASN A 16 -9.38 -6.64 -12.26
CA ASN A 16 -8.35 -7.67 -12.22
C ASN A 16 -8.55 -8.55 -11.00
N LYS A 17 -8.63 -9.86 -11.19
CA LYS A 17 -8.89 -10.79 -10.10
C LYS A 17 -7.70 -11.68 -9.76
N ARG A 18 -6.56 -11.41 -10.38
CA ARG A 18 -5.38 -12.29 -10.23
C ARG A 18 -4.97 -12.48 -8.79
N TYR A 19 -5.06 -11.44 -7.98
CA TYR A 19 -4.57 -11.49 -6.60
C TYR A 19 -5.69 -11.47 -5.57
N ASP A 20 -6.94 -11.72 -5.97
CA ASP A 20 -8.07 -11.58 -5.05
C ASP A 20 -7.95 -12.48 -3.82
N ALA A 21 -7.53 -13.72 -3.99
CA ALA A 21 -7.39 -14.62 -2.84
C ALA A 21 -6.29 -14.16 -1.89
N LEU A 22 -5.18 -13.70 -2.45
CA LEU A 22 -4.06 -13.20 -1.67
C LEU A 22 -4.44 -11.91 -0.93
N ILE A 23 -5.16 -11.04 -1.60
CA ILE A 23 -5.66 -9.81 -0.99
C ILE A 23 -6.61 -10.14 0.16
N ALA A 24 -7.49 -11.11 -0.03
CA ALA A 24 -8.41 -11.53 1.03
C ALA A 24 -7.65 -12.05 2.25
N SER A 25 -6.58 -12.81 2.04
CA SER A 25 -5.77 -13.31 3.14
C SER A 25 -5.10 -12.18 3.92
N ALA A 26 -4.50 -11.22 3.21
CA ALA A 26 -3.87 -10.08 3.85
C ALA A 26 -4.89 -9.22 4.58
N ALA A 27 -6.06 -9.01 3.97
CA ALA A 27 -7.13 -8.24 4.57
C ALA A 27 -7.59 -8.86 5.90
N ALA A 28 -7.77 -10.18 5.90
CA ALA A 28 -8.15 -10.88 7.12
C ALA A 28 -7.07 -10.77 8.19
N HIS A 29 -5.82 -10.94 7.79
CA HIS A 29 -4.69 -10.91 8.72
C HIS A 29 -4.53 -9.55 9.40
N TYR A 30 -4.72 -8.47 8.66
CA TYR A 30 -4.50 -7.12 9.19
C TYR A 30 -5.79 -6.37 9.48
N SER A 31 -6.93 -7.05 9.42
CA SER A 31 -8.25 -6.46 9.72
C SER A 31 -8.54 -5.24 8.86
N LEU A 32 -8.31 -5.39 7.56
CA LEU A 32 -8.57 -4.34 6.58
C LEU A 32 -9.64 -4.79 5.60
N PRO A 33 -10.41 -3.86 5.04
CA PRO A 33 -11.28 -4.23 3.92
C PRO A 33 -10.46 -4.68 2.73
N ALA A 34 -10.82 -5.81 2.13
CA ALA A 34 -10.13 -6.30 0.94
C ALA A 34 -10.21 -5.27 -0.19
N ALA A 35 -11.35 -4.60 -0.31
CA ALA A 35 -11.53 -3.57 -1.35
C ALA A 35 -10.53 -2.43 -1.21
N LEU A 36 -10.16 -2.09 0.01
CA LEU A 36 -9.17 -1.04 0.25
C LEU A 36 -7.79 -1.44 -0.27
N ILE A 37 -7.35 -2.66 0.07
CA ILE A 37 -6.07 -3.15 -0.42
C ILE A 37 -6.06 -3.22 -1.94
N LYS A 38 -7.14 -3.72 -2.52
CA LYS A 38 -7.24 -3.82 -3.97
C LYS A 38 -7.19 -2.45 -4.65
N ALA A 39 -7.85 -1.46 -4.06
CA ALA A 39 -7.83 -0.10 -4.59
C ALA A 39 -6.43 0.51 -4.54
N VAL A 40 -5.69 0.25 -3.46
CA VAL A 40 -4.31 0.73 -3.34
C VAL A 40 -3.45 0.09 -4.42
N ILE A 41 -3.55 -1.22 -4.61
CA ILE A 41 -2.79 -1.92 -5.66
C ILE A 41 -3.12 -1.36 -7.05
N ALA A 42 -4.40 -1.17 -7.32
CA ALA A 42 -4.83 -0.62 -8.60
C ALA A 42 -4.20 0.74 -8.87
N ARG A 43 -4.24 1.59 -7.87
CA ARG A 43 -3.70 2.95 -7.99
C ARG A 43 -2.17 2.94 -8.10
N GLU A 44 -1.51 2.15 -7.26
CA GLU A 44 -0.05 2.22 -7.15
C GLU A 44 0.68 1.56 -8.31
N SER A 45 0.21 0.42 -8.75
CA SER A 45 0.95 -0.37 -9.74
C SER A 45 0.14 -0.84 -10.93
N ALA A 46 -1.17 -0.59 -10.94
CA ALA A 46 -2.07 -1.18 -11.92
C ALA A 46 -1.88 -2.71 -11.98
N PHE A 47 -1.68 -3.32 -10.83
CA PHE A 47 -1.47 -4.77 -10.68
C PHE A 47 -0.21 -5.30 -11.37
N ASN A 48 0.79 -4.44 -11.56
CA ASN A 48 2.07 -4.88 -12.11
C ASN A 48 3.03 -5.22 -10.95
N PRO A 49 3.32 -6.52 -10.73
CA PRO A 49 4.18 -6.91 -9.61
C PRO A 49 5.63 -6.44 -9.76
N LYS A 50 6.03 -6.02 -10.94
CA LYS A 50 7.40 -5.56 -11.20
C LYS A 50 7.51 -4.04 -11.31
N ALA A 51 6.45 -3.31 -10.96
CA ALA A 51 6.45 -1.87 -11.09
C ALA A 51 7.51 -1.22 -10.20
N VAL A 52 8.20 -0.23 -10.73
CA VAL A 52 9.16 0.59 -10.00
C VAL A 52 8.90 2.04 -10.36
N SER A 53 8.67 2.87 -9.36
CA SER A 53 8.44 4.30 -9.60
C SER A 53 9.76 5.06 -9.69
N LYS A 54 9.69 6.31 -10.11
CA LYS A 54 10.87 7.19 -10.15
C LYS A 54 11.48 7.36 -8.77
N ALA A 55 10.67 7.34 -7.73
CA ALA A 55 11.13 7.48 -6.36
C ALA A 55 11.65 6.17 -5.78
N GLY A 56 11.61 5.09 -6.54
CA GLY A 56 12.12 3.80 -6.09
C GLY A 56 11.10 2.94 -5.35
N ALA A 57 9.82 3.31 -5.39
CA ALA A 57 8.79 2.44 -4.84
C ALA A 57 8.64 1.19 -5.71
N GLN A 58 8.43 0.05 -5.08
CA GLN A 58 8.55 -1.24 -5.76
C GLN A 58 7.33 -2.13 -5.52
N GLY A 59 6.93 -2.83 -6.57
CA GLY A 59 5.96 -3.91 -6.51
C GLY A 59 4.52 -3.46 -6.49
N LEU A 60 3.63 -4.41 -6.20
CA LEU A 60 2.19 -4.21 -6.30
C LEU A 60 1.66 -3.04 -5.47
N MET A 61 2.13 -2.89 -4.25
CA MET A 61 1.69 -1.83 -3.36
C MET A 61 2.68 -0.68 -3.27
N GLN A 62 3.72 -0.69 -4.11
CA GLN A 62 4.69 0.39 -4.25
C GLN A 62 5.31 0.78 -2.92
N ILE A 63 6.09 -0.13 -2.37
CA ILE A 63 6.77 0.06 -1.09
C ILE A 63 8.17 0.62 -1.36
N ILE A 64 8.50 1.76 -0.74
CA ILE A 64 9.84 2.31 -0.87
C ILE A 64 10.83 1.51 -0.01
N PRO A 65 12.12 1.48 -0.39
CA PRO A 65 13.09 0.65 0.33
C PRO A 65 13.16 0.90 1.83
N ALA A 66 13.05 2.16 2.26
CA ALA A 66 13.09 2.47 3.69
C ALA A 66 11.93 1.81 4.43
N THR A 67 10.73 1.88 3.86
CA THR A 67 9.55 1.23 4.45
C THR A 67 9.66 -0.28 4.38
N ALA A 68 10.17 -0.80 3.27
CA ALA A 68 10.37 -2.25 3.11
C ALA A 68 11.22 -2.80 4.25
N LYS A 69 12.30 -2.10 4.58
CA LYS A 69 13.16 -2.50 5.67
C LYS A 69 12.42 -2.50 7.00
N GLU A 70 11.63 -1.48 7.23
CA GLU A 70 10.89 -1.34 8.49
C GLU A 70 9.83 -2.42 8.67
N VAL A 71 9.16 -2.82 7.59
CA VAL A 71 8.11 -3.84 7.68
C VAL A 71 8.58 -5.25 7.37
N GLY A 72 9.88 -5.42 7.14
CA GLY A 72 10.46 -6.74 6.94
C GLY A 72 10.24 -7.32 5.55
N LEU A 73 10.03 -6.47 4.55
CA LEU A 73 9.84 -6.90 3.18
C LEU A 73 11.21 -7.18 2.55
N LYS A 74 11.43 -8.42 2.14
CA LYS A 74 12.72 -8.82 1.56
C LYS A 74 12.70 -8.83 0.05
N ASP A 75 11.64 -9.38 -0.55
CA ASP A 75 11.50 -9.39 -2.00
C ASP A 75 10.27 -8.57 -2.39
N PRO A 76 10.50 -7.30 -2.76
CA PRO A 76 9.36 -6.42 -3.08
C PRO A 76 8.61 -6.81 -4.35
N PHE A 77 9.18 -7.68 -5.18
CA PHE A 77 8.51 -8.11 -6.41
C PHE A 77 7.77 -9.44 -6.25
N ASP A 78 7.88 -10.05 -5.09
CA ASP A 78 7.07 -11.21 -4.78
C ASP A 78 5.68 -10.77 -4.33
N PRO A 79 4.61 -11.18 -5.04
CA PRO A 79 3.26 -10.70 -4.71
C PRO A 79 2.84 -10.96 -3.27
N VAL A 80 3.15 -12.15 -2.75
CA VAL A 80 2.76 -12.49 -1.37
C VAL A 80 3.41 -11.52 -0.39
N GLN A 81 4.73 -11.38 -0.49
CA GLN A 81 5.47 -10.52 0.43
C GLN A 81 5.04 -9.07 0.29
N ASN A 82 4.88 -8.59 -0.93
CA ASN A 82 4.54 -7.18 -1.14
C ASN A 82 3.16 -6.84 -0.61
N ILE A 83 2.15 -7.68 -0.91
CA ILE A 83 0.79 -7.42 -0.47
C ILE A 83 0.70 -7.49 1.06
N PHE A 84 1.37 -8.45 1.70
CA PHE A 84 1.35 -8.53 3.15
C PHE A 84 2.09 -7.36 3.80
N ALA A 85 3.24 -6.98 3.25
CA ALA A 85 4.00 -5.84 3.78
C ALA A 85 3.23 -4.52 3.61
N GLY A 86 2.65 -4.30 2.44
CA GLY A 86 1.86 -3.10 2.20
C GLY A 86 0.62 -3.03 3.06
N SER A 87 -0.03 -4.16 3.28
CA SER A 87 -1.20 -4.22 4.14
C SER A 87 -0.83 -3.95 5.59
N ARG A 88 0.29 -4.50 6.06
CA ARG A 88 0.80 -4.19 7.39
C ARG A 88 1.06 -2.70 7.54
N TYR A 89 1.72 -2.11 6.57
CA TYR A 89 2.02 -0.68 6.58
C TYR A 89 0.74 0.16 6.65
N LEU A 90 -0.24 -0.20 5.84
CA LEU A 90 -1.53 0.48 5.84
C LEU A 90 -2.23 0.36 7.19
N ARG A 91 -2.18 -0.82 7.82
CA ARG A 91 -2.74 -1.02 9.17
C ARG A 91 -2.03 -0.13 10.19
N ILE A 92 -0.72 -0.03 10.10
CA ILE A 92 0.06 0.83 11.00
C ILE A 92 -0.38 2.29 10.85
N LEU A 93 -0.54 2.75 9.62
CA LEU A 93 -0.97 4.13 9.38
C LEU A 93 -2.38 4.38 9.90
N LEU A 94 -3.30 3.43 9.66
CA LEU A 94 -4.65 3.59 10.18
C LEU A 94 -4.68 3.66 11.70
N ASN A 95 -3.86 2.86 12.35
CA ASN A 95 -3.75 2.94 13.81
C ASN A 95 -3.19 4.28 14.26
N ARG A 96 -2.19 4.79 13.54
CA ARG A 96 -1.57 6.06 13.88
C ARG A 96 -2.55 7.23 13.75
N PHE A 97 -3.41 7.18 12.76
CA PHE A 97 -4.35 8.25 12.48
C PHE A 97 -5.77 7.96 12.99
N ASP A 98 -5.88 7.04 13.96
CA ASP A 98 -7.14 6.72 14.62
C ASP A 98 -8.25 6.32 13.63
N GLY A 99 -7.88 5.57 12.60
CA GLY A 99 -8.84 5.10 11.60
C GLY A 99 -9.20 6.12 10.55
N ASN A 100 -8.56 7.28 10.54
CA ASN A 100 -8.84 8.29 9.52
C ASN A 100 -8.25 7.83 8.19
N LEU A 101 -9.12 7.41 7.29
CA LEU A 101 -8.70 6.83 6.02
C LEU A 101 -7.99 7.85 5.13
N MET A 102 -8.52 9.07 5.06
CA MET A 102 -7.91 10.11 4.22
C MET A 102 -6.49 10.43 4.66
N ALA A 103 -6.30 10.61 5.96
CA ALA A 103 -4.97 10.89 6.51
C ALA A 103 -4.02 9.71 6.27
N SER A 104 -4.51 8.50 6.46
CA SER A 104 -3.70 7.30 6.27
C SER A 104 -3.26 7.12 4.82
N LEU A 105 -4.15 7.34 3.88
CA LEU A 105 -3.80 7.23 2.46
C LEU A 105 -2.86 8.35 2.01
N ALA A 106 -3.06 9.56 2.53
CA ALA A 106 -2.13 10.65 2.26
C ALA A 106 -0.73 10.30 2.77
N ALA A 107 -0.67 9.75 3.96
CA ALA A 107 0.59 9.32 4.55
C ALA A 107 1.23 8.18 3.76
N TYR A 108 0.43 7.24 3.28
CA TYR A 108 0.92 6.15 2.46
C TYR A 108 1.63 6.66 1.22
N ASN A 109 1.05 7.64 0.56
CA ASN A 109 1.63 8.22 -0.65
C ASN A 109 2.84 9.10 -0.36
N ALA A 110 2.78 9.87 0.73
CA ALA A 110 3.81 10.86 1.03
C ALA A 110 5.08 10.27 1.61
N GLY A 111 4.95 9.17 2.33
CA GLY A 111 6.07 8.54 3.01
C GLY A 111 6.30 9.11 4.40
N PRO A 112 7.21 8.48 5.16
CA PRO A 112 7.40 8.81 6.58
C PRO A 112 7.78 10.26 6.87
N HIS A 113 8.67 10.81 6.08
CA HIS A 113 9.15 12.18 6.33
C HIS A 113 8.04 13.20 6.22
N GLN A 114 7.21 13.04 5.21
CA GLN A 114 6.13 13.97 4.97
C GLN A 114 5.05 13.85 6.02
N ILE A 115 4.81 12.64 6.53
CA ILE A 115 3.87 12.44 7.61
C ILE A 115 4.32 13.22 8.83
N LYS A 116 5.60 13.10 9.19
CA LYS A 116 6.17 13.78 10.32
C LYS A 116 6.00 15.28 10.20
N ASP A 117 6.36 15.82 9.03
CA ASP A 117 6.30 17.25 8.82
C ASP A 117 4.87 17.78 8.83
N ALA A 118 3.95 17.05 8.22
CA ALA A 118 2.57 17.51 8.09
C ALA A 118 1.81 17.47 9.40
N TYR A 119 2.12 16.50 10.27
CA TYR A 119 1.31 16.25 11.46
C TYR A 119 2.10 16.33 12.76
N GLY A 120 3.39 16.61 12.70
CA GLY A 120 4.23 16.63 13.89
C GLY A 120 4.33 15.28 14.56
N ILE A 121 4.08 14.22 13.83
CA ILE A 121 4.09 12.86 14.36
C ILE A 121 5.51 12.31 14.33
N PRO A 122 5.95 11.61 15.37
CA PRO A 122 7.29 11.02 15.37
C PRO A 122 7.48 10.05 14.21
N PRO A 123 8.72 9.82 13.78
CA PRO A 123 8.98 8.88 12.71
C PRO A 123 8.61 7.45 13.12
N PHE A 124 8.61 6.59 12.14
CA PHE A 124 8.06 5.25 12.20
C PHE A 124 8.65 4.25 13.18
N PRO A 125 9.91 4.28 13.55
CA PRO A 125 10.51 3.10 14.21
C PRO A 125 9.70 2.51 15.35
N GLU A 126 9.11 3.35 16.18
CA GLU A 126 8.35 2.85 17.32
C GLU A 126 7.01 2.26 16.95
N THR A 127 6.40 2.79 15.90
CA THR A 127 5.10 2.32 15.45
C THR A 127 5.19 1.05 14.64
N LEU A 128 6.31 0.82 13.99
CA LEU A 128 6.50 -0.35 13.14
C LEU A 128 6.91 -1.58 13.93
N ASN A 129 7.14 -1.40 15.17
CA ASN A 129 7.67 -2.45 16.03
C ASN A 129 6.52 -3.11 16.78
N TYR A 130 5.87 -4.01 16.12
CA TYR A 130 4.77 -4.74 16.73
C TYR A 130 5.23 -6.00 17.37
#